data_1fe70e3301b607b97a481b32203d557a
#
_entry.id   1fe70e3301b607b97a481b32203d557a
#
_cell.length_a   1.000
_cell.length_b   1.000
_cell.length_c   1.000
_cell.angle_alpha   90.00
_cell.angle_beta   90.00
_cell.angle_gamma   90.00
#
_symmetry.space_group_name_H-M   'P 1'
#
loop_
_entity.id
_entity.type
_entity.pdbx_description
1 polymer ?
#
loop_
_entity_poly.entity_id
_entity_poly.type
_entity_poly.pdbx_seq_one_letter_code
_entity_poly.pdbx_strand_id
1 'polypeptide(L)'
;MSLDDRLLMNLLLPIGLALALYRAPVSATAVRWLVVGLMAGLTAYYATWRVTQTLPALDWTPESLWPWTFFAFEALALGYEGWCLYVLTGYTNRTPEADGYERRLRARADLPTIDVYIATYNEPADILDGTIVGALALDYPLHLLRVWVLDDSRRPWLRELCERRGVGYLARPSNEHGKAGNLNYAYPRTDGDFILCLDADFVVRPNLVYRTLGFLVYGPDVGLVQTPQHFRNPDPIQHNLFGGAAWTEETNYFMTVTQPCRDAWGNAFCVGTGFVVRRAALAALGGFAQGSLSEDLQLSYALRGEGFRTVFLNEPLSDGLAPESVPEFIKQRVRWCQGTMQQVFLESGPFRAPGLTLLQRLFYFETVVYWLTFPFLVLLLLAPIVQWYAGIPALHATAADVMLFVVPRVTARAVVLYWLSEGKVVPIVGSVGKVVPAFHLTAAVLKSFVSPFGSPFRVTAKGQSRDGVVIHWQLFGLFAGLAAVMGFGMFANLVGLFDAVALSEVTPLDVGWSLCSMLVLTLAAMVCVELPPGVPGAEVHRARLGATAWAVARRLWA
;
A
#
# COMPACT_ATOMS: atom_id res chain seq x y z
N MET A 1 5.89 11.85 -40.58
CA MET A 1 6.69 10.83 -39.88
C MET A 1 6.14 9.49 -40.33
N SER A 2 6.96 8.62 -40.90
CA SER A 2 6.53 7.27 -41.32
C SER A 2 6.09 6.43 -40.10
N LEU A 3 5.43 5.29 -40.34
CA LEU A 3 5.10 4.34 -39.27
C LEU A 3 6.37 3.85 -38.58
N ASP A 4 7.40 3.54 -39.38
CA ASP A 4 8.70 3.06 -38.87
C ASP A 4 9.39 4.09 -37.98
N ASP A 5 9.34 5.38 -38.34
CA ASP A 5 9.89 6.47 -37.51
C ASP A 5 9.16 6.56 -36.15
N ARG A 6 7.84 6.36 -36.12
CA ARG A 6 7.05 6.37 -34.88
C ARG A 6 7.38 5.16 -33.99
N LEU A 7 7.51 3.98 -34.59
CA LEU A 7 7.88 2.75 -33.88
C LEU A 7 9.28 2.89 -33.26
N LEU A 8 10.25 3.38 -34.01
CA LEU A 8 11.61 3.61 -33.51
C LEU A 8 11.61 4.63 -32.37
N MET A 9 10.91 5.74 -32.52
CA MET A 9 10.80 6.76 -31.48
C MET A 9 10.20 6.21 -30.19
N ASN A 10 9.17 5.37 -30.28
CA ASN A 10 8.51 4.76 -29.13
C ASN A 10 9.39 3.72 -28.41
N LEU A 11 10.27 3.01 -29.13
CA LEU A 11 11.26 2.12 -28.54
C LEU A 11 12.40 2.88 -27.86
N LEU A 12 12.80 4.03 -28.40
CA LEU A 12 13.86 4.86 -27.83
C LEU A 12 13.39 5.69 -26.63
N LEU A 13 12.10 6.00 -26.54
CA LEU A 13 11.53 6.83 -25.46
C LEU A 13 11.87 6.31 -24.05
N PRO A 14 11.62 5.03 -23.68
CA PRO A 14 11.93 4.54 -22.34
C PRO A 14 13.44 4.51 -22.06
N ILE A 15 14.26 4.27 -23.09
CA ILE A 15 15.73 4.29 -22.97
C ILE A 15 16.19 5.74 -22.68
N GLY A 16 15.72 6.70 -23.49
CA GLY A 16 16.03 8.11 -23.28
C GLY A 16 15.57 8.62 -21.92
N LEU A 17 14.37 8.21 -21.51
CA LEU A 17 13.81 8.53 -20.18
C LEU A 17 14.68 7.93 -19.05
N ALA A 18 15.07 6.67 -19.18
CA ALA A 18 15.93 6.01 -18.20
C ALA A 18 17.28 6.71 -18.07
N LEU A 19 17.90 7.08 -19.18
CA LEU A 19 19.17 7.82 -19.20
C LEU A 19 19.02 9.22 -18.59
N ALA A 20 17.93 9.93 -18.89
CA ALA A 20 17.64 11.25 -18.33
C ALA A 20 17.41 11.21 -16.81
N LEU A 21 16.76 10.15 -16.32
CA LEU A 21 16.43 9.98 -14.90
C LEU A 21 17.55 9.35 -14.06
N TYR A 22 18.55 8.73 -14.70
CA TYR A 22 19.60 7.96 -14.01
C TYR A 22 20.32 8.70 -12.88
N ARG A 23 20.54 10.02 -13.04
CA ARG A 23 21.18 10.88 -12.03
C ARG A 23 20.26 11.97 -11.51
N ALA A 24 19.02 12.01 -11.95
CA ALA A 24 18.08 13.05 -11.55
C ALA A 24 17.58 12.75 -10.11
N PRO A 25 17.71 13.71 -9.17
CA PRO A 25 17.23 13.50 -7.82
C PRO A 25 15.68 13.44 -7.80
N VAL A 26 15.13 12.46 -7.10
CA VAL A 26 13.67 12.29 -6.97
C VAL A 26 12.97 13.46 -6.29
N SER A 27 13.72 14.30 -5.57
CA SER A 27 13.22 15.53 -4.93
C SER A 27 13.13 16.74 -5.88
N ALA A 28 13.69 16.65 -7.10
CA ALA A 28 13.71 17.78 -8.04
C ALA A 28 12.32 18.04 -8.62
N THR A 29 11.65 19.09 -8.19
CA THR A 29 10.29 19.47 -8.60
C THR A 29 10.14 19.60 -10.12
N ALA A 30 11.09 20.23 -10.81
CA ALA A 30 11.05 20.39 -12.26
C ALA A 30 11.08 19.02 -12.98
N VAL A 31 11.92 18.08 -12.52
CA VAL A 31 11.98 16.71 -13.07
C VAL A 31 10.66 15.98 -12.85
N ARG A 32 10.06 16.10 -11.66
CA ARG A 32 8.74 15.52 -11.36
C ARG A 32 7.65 16.03 -12.32
N TRP A 33 7.58 17.34 -12.54
CA TRP A 33 6.62 17.92 -13.48
C TRP A 33 6.83 17.44 -14.92
N LEU A 34 8.08 17.34 -15.37
CA LEU A 34 8.40 16.81 -16.71
C LEU A 34 7.97 15.34 -16.84
N VAL A 35 8.32 14.51 -15.85
CA VAL A 35 7.96 13.08 -15.83
C VAL A 35 6.46 12.90 -15.77
N VAL A 36 5.77 13.62 -14.90
CA VAL A 36 4.30 13.57 -14.78
C VAL A 36 3.64 14.05 -16.07
N GLY A 37 4.12 15.15 -16.68
CA GLY A 37 3.62 15.64 -17.95
C GLY A 37 3.78 14.61 -19.07
N LEU A 38 4.94 13.94 -19.16
CA LEU A 38 5.16 12.86 -20.12
C LEU A 38 4.19 11.69 -19.88
N MET A 39 4.06 11.22 -18.64
CA MET A 39 3.15 10.12 -18.30
C MET A 39 1.68 10.48 -18.57
N ALA A 40 1.27 11.70 -18.23
CA ALA A 40 -0.08 12.19 -18.53
C ALA A 40 -0.32 12.25 -20.05
N GLY A 41 0.66 12.70 -20.83
CA GLY A 41 0.58 12.72 -22.28
C GLY A 41 0.45 11.31 -22.89
N LEU A 42 1.29 10.35 -22.42
CA LEU A 42 1.21 8.95 -22.86
C LEU A 42 -0.12 8.29 -22.46
N THR A 43 -0.62 8.60 -21.26
CA THR A 43 -1.91 8.08 -20.78
C THR A 43 -3.08 8.68 -21.58
N ALA A 44 -3.05 9.97 -21.87
CA ALA A 44 -4.06 10.62 -22.73
C ALA A 44 -4.01 10.10 -24.16
N TYR A 45 -2.83 9.89 -24.73
CA TYR A 45 -2.64 9.31 -26.05
C TYR A 45 -3.22 7.89 -26.13
N TYR A 46 -2.91 7.06 -25.16
CA TYR A 46 -3.48 5.73 -25.00
C TYR A 46 -5.02 5.78 -24.87
N ALA A 47 -5.54 6.61 -23.95
CA ALA A 47 -6.98 6.69 -23.69
C ALA A 47 -7.76 7.17 -24.93
N THR A 48 -7.21 8.13 -25.69
CA THR A 48 -7.81 8.60 -26.94
C THR A 48 -7.90 7.47 -27.95
N TRP A 49 -6.82 6.73 -28.17
CA TRP A 49 -6.82 5.56 -29.04
C TRP A 49 -7.85 4.51 -28.58
N ARG A 50 -7.89 4.19 -27.29
CA ARG A 50 -8.88 3.24 -26.72
C ARG A 50 -10.31 3.62 -27.11
N VAL A 51 -10.70 4.87 -26.87
CA VAL A 51 -12.07 5.33 -27.10
C VAL A 51 -12.40 5.41 -28.61
N THR A 52 -11.44 5.87 -29.43
CA THR A 52 -11.74 6.18 -30.84
C THR A 52 -11.54 5.03 -31.82
N GLN A 53 -10.74 4.01 -31.44
CA GLN A 53 -10.31 2.98 -32.40
C GLN A 53 -10.53 1.56 -31.95
N THR A 54 -10.73 1.30 -30.65
CA THR A 54 -10.75 -0.08 -30.14
C THR A 54 -12.09 -0.54 -29.56
N LEU A 55 -13.01 0.38 -29.32
CA LEU A 55 -14.34 0.04 -28.82
C LEU A 55 -15.30 -0.20 -30.00
N PRO A 56 -16.04 -1.34 -30.02
CA PRO A 56 -17.05 -1.59 -31.03
C PRO A 56 -18.28 -0.68 -30.82
N ALA A 57 -19.14 -0.59 -31.83
CA ALA A 57 -20.48 -0.01 -31.64
C ALA A 57 -21.22 -0.77 -30.52
N LEU A 58 -21.95 -0.03 -29.68
CA LEU A 58 -22.70 -0.64 -28.58
C LEU A 58 -24.06 -1.14 -29.13
N ASP A 59 -24.16 -2.44 -29.36
CA ASP A 59 -25.34 -3.14 -29.90
C ASP A 59 -25.96 -4.18 -28.95
N TRP A 60 -25.50 -4.18 -27.68
CA TRP A 60 -25.96 -5.06 -26.60
C TRP A 60 -25.69 -6.57 -26.82
N THR A 61 -24.81 -6.91 -27.78
CA THR A 61 -24.29 -8.28 -27.93
C THR A 61 -23.15 -8.55 -26.94
N PRO A 62 -22.82 -9.82 -26.63
CA PRO A 62 -21.66 -10.15 -25.81
C PRO A 62 -20.35 -9.55 -26.36
N GLU A 63 -20.20 -9.52 -27.70
CA GLU A 63 -19.07 -8.99 -28.44
C GLU A 63 -18.87 -7.49 -28.26
N SER A 64 -19.98 -6.75 -28.00
CA SER A 64 -19.90 -5.34 -27.67
C SER A 64 -19.87 -5.08 -26.18
N LEU A 65 -20.68 -5.80 -25.38
CA LEU A 65 -20.79 -5.57 -23.94
C LEU A 65 -19.49 -5.87 -23.18
N TRP A 66 -18.75 -6.91 -23.60
CA TRP A 66 -17.50 -7.27 -22.93
C TRP A 66 -16.41 -6.20 -23.05
N PRO A 67 -16.03 -5.71 -24.26
CA PRO A 67 -15.06 -4.61 -24.40
C PRO A 67 -15.50 -3.33 -23.68
N TRP A 68 -16.78 -2.97 -23.67
CA TRP A 68 -17.31 -1.81 -22.97
C TRP A 68 -17.26 -1.98 -21.45
N THR A 69 -17.60 -3.17 -20.93
CA THR A 69 -17.48 -3.46 -19.50
C THR A 69 -16.01 -3.39 -19.05
N PHE A 70 -15.12 -4.01 -19.79
CA PHE A 70 -13.68 -3.95 -19.53
C PHE A 70 -13.19 -2.50 -19.53
N PHE A 71 -13.56 -1.73 -20.55
CA PHE A 71 -13.16 -0.33 -20.66
C PHE A 71 -13.72 0.55 -19.53
N ALA A 72 -14.93 0.30 -19.05
CA ALA A 72 -15.50 1.06 -17.93
C ALA A 72 -14.63 0.94 -16.65
N PHE A 73 -14.17 -0.28 -16.32
CA PHE A 73 -13.25 -0.47 -15.22
C PHE A 73 -11.84 0.04 -15.52
N GLU A 74 -11.38 -0.08 -16.76
CA GLU A 74 -10.11 0.49 -17.22
C GLU A 74 -10.13 2.02 -17.11
N ALA A 75 -11.19 2.68 -17.49
CA ALA A 75 -11.36 4.14 -17.39
C ALA A 75 -11.27 4.62 -15.94
N LEU A 76 -11.85 3.87 -14.99
CA LEU A 76 -11.70 4.15 -13.57
C LEU A 76 -10.23 4.05 -13.14
N ALA A 77 -9.52 3.00 -13.57
CA ALA A 77 -8.10 2.82 -13.26
C ALA A 77 -7.22 3.90 -13.90
N LEU A 78 -7.52 4.34 -15.13
CA LEU A 78 -6.85 5.46 -15.81
C LEU A 78 -7.10 6.79 -15.08
N GLY A 79 -8.32 7.03 -14.62
CA GLY A 79 -8.66 8.19 -13.80
C GLY A 79 -7.89 8.20 -12.47
N TYR A 80 -7.81 7.06 -11.79
CA TYR A 80 -7.01 6.89 -10.60
C TYR A 80 -5.51 7.14 -10.87
N GLU A 81 -4.98 6.60 -11.97
CA GLU A 81 -3.59 6.84 -12.37
C GLU A 81 -3.33 8.33 -12.62
N GLY A 82 -4.24 9.03 -13.30
CA GLY A 82 -4.16 10.47 -13.51
C GLY A 82 -4.12 11.25 -12.20
N TRP A 83 -4.91 10.85 -11.21
CA TRP A 83 -4.86 11.41 -9.87
C TRP A 83 -3.53 11.12 -9.17
N CYS A 84 -3.03 9.90 -9.22
CA CYS A 84 -1.71 9.55 -8.67
C CYS A 84 -0.59 10.38 -9.31
N LEU A 85 -0.63 10.59 -10.62
CA LEU A 85 0.31 11.47 -11.33
C LEU A 85 0.26 12.91 -10.79
N TYR A 86 -0.94 13.45 -10.54
CA TYR A 86 -1.10 14.76 -9.91
C TYR A 86 -0.45 14.79 -8.51
N VAL A 87 -0.73 13.78 -7.66
CA VAL A 87 -0.12 13.68 -6.32
C VAL A 87 1.40 13.66 -6.39
N LEU A 88 1.97 12.94 -7.37
CA LEU A 88 3.41 12.78 -7.56
C LEU A 88 4.14 14.06 -8.01
N THR A 89 3.44 15.12 -8.42
CA THR A 89 4.08 16.43 -8.68
C THR A 89 4.59 17.08 -7.41
N GLY A 90 3.95 16.84 -6.26
CA GLY A 90 4.40 17.30 -4.96
C GLY A 90 5.44 16.36 -4.35
N TYR A 91 6.36 16.89 -3.53
CA TYR A 91 7.25 16.11 -2.68
C TYR A 91 7.78 16.98 -1.55
N THR A 92 7.75 16.48 -0.33
CA THR A 92 8.32 17.17 0.84
C THR A 92 9.27 16.24 1.58
N ASN A 93 10.50 16.70 1.80
CA ASN A 93 11.44 16.09 2.73
C ASN A 93 11.46 16.92 4.02
N ARG A 94 10.96 16.36 5.11
CA ARG A 94 10.88 16.99 6.44
C ARG A 94 12.14 16.81 7.30
N THR A 95 13.09 16.00 6.87
CA THR A 95 14.31 15.71 7.67
C THR A 95 15.08 16.98 8.07
N PRO A 96 15.35 17.97 7.18
CA PRO A 96 16.04 19.19 7.59
C PRO A 96 15.26 20.02 8.62
N GLU A 97 13.93 20.00 8.53
CA GLU A 97 13.04 20.66 9.48
C GLU A 97 13.08 19.96 10.85
N ALA A 98 13.04 18.61 10.84
CA ALA A 98 13.19 17.79 12.04
C ALA A 98 14.55 18.00 12.72
N ASP A 99 15.66 18.12 11.96
CA ASP A 99 17.01 18.43 12.49
C ASP A 99 17.02 19.78 13.20
N GLY A 100 16.36 20.78 12.64
CA GLY A 100 16.23 22.10 13.24
C GLY A 100 15.43 22.07 14.53
N TYR A 101 14.30 21.37 14.51
CA TYR A 101 13.41 21.26 15.68
C TYR A 101 14.03 20.43 16.79
N GLU A 102 14.70 19.33 16.49
CA GLU A 102 15.40 18.52 17.49
C GLU A 102 16.43 19.33 18.25
N ARG A 103 17.31 20.11 17.54
CA ARG A 103 18.29 20.98 18.20
C ARG A 103 17.64 21.99 19.13
N ARG A 104 16.49 22.58 18.72
CA ARG A 104 15.75 23.54 19.53
C ARG A 104 15.11 22.90 20.75
N LEU A 105 14.53 21.70 20.59
CA LEU A 105 13.92 20.95 21.70
C LEU A 105 14.96 20.53 22.74
N ARG A 106 16.11 20.02 22.30
CA ARG A 106 17.20 19.62 23.22
C ARG A 106 17.79 20.78 24.03
N ALA A 107 17.63 22.02 23.54
CA ALA A 107 18.06 23.24 24.23
C ALA A 107 16.99 23.81 25.19
N ARG A 108 15.76 23.23 25.23
CA ARG A 108 14.68 23.71 26.12
C ARG A 108 14.79 23.11 27.51
N ALA A 109 14.48 23.94 28.51
CA ALA A 109 14.30 23.48 29.91
C ALA A 109 12.88 22.98 30.18
N ASP A 110 11.88 23.51 29.45
CA ASP A 110 10.45 23.25 29.61
C ASP A 110 9.94 22.29 28.52
N LEU A 111 10.28 21.02 28.60
CA LEU A 111 9.80 20.01 27.69
C LEU A 111 8.37 19.55 28.08
N PRO A 112 7.48 19.29 27.09
CA PRO A 112 6.12 18.82 27.39
C PRO A 112 6.08 17.35 27.83
N THR A 113 4.96 16.96 28.42
CA THR A 113 4.71 15.58 28.86
C THR A 113 4.20 14.71 27.71
N ILE A 114 4.60 13.43 27.72
CA ILE A 114 4.22 12.46 26.68
C ILE A 114 3.67 11.19 27.34
N ASP A 115 2.49 10.77 26.89
CA ASP A 115 1.96 9.44 27.16
C ASP A 115 2.25 8.53 25.96
N VAL A 116 2.90 7.40 26.15
CA VAL A 116 3.09 6.36 25.13
C VAL A 116 2.02 5.30 25.31
N TYR A 117 1.14 5.11 24.32
CA TYR A 117 0.10 4.11 24.31
C TYR A 117 0.51 2.91 23.47
N ILE A 118 0.59 1.72 24.08
CA ILE A 118 0.81 0.44 23.41
C ILE A 118 -0.51 -0.32 23.42
N ALA A 119 -1.22 -0.29 22.30
CA ALA A 119 -2.49 -0.99 22.17
C ALA A 119 -2.27 -2.47 21.83
N THR A 120 -2.85 -3.38 22.61
CA THR A 120 -2.66 -4.82 22.46
C THR A 120 -3.97 -5.61 22.64
N TYR A 121 -4.05 -6.78 21.97
CA TYR A 121 -5.18 -7.71 22.08
C TYR A 121 -4.72 -9.13 22.41
N ASN A 122 -3.99 -9.82 21.52
CA ASN A 122 -3.59 -11.23 21.68
C ASN A 122 -2.12 -11.49 21.31
N GLU A 123 -1.30 -10.45 21.25
CA GLU A 123 0.10 -10.60 20.90
C GLU A 123 0.87 -11.36 21.98
N PRO A 124 1.86 -12.20 21.59
CA PRO A 124 2.72 -12.95 22.51
C PRO A 124 3.55 -12.05 23.44
N ALA A 125 3.98 -12.64 24.55
CA ALA A 125 4.70 -11.91 25.61
C ALA A 125 6.04 -11.33 25.15
N ASP A 126 6.79 -12.06 24.34
CA ASP A 126 8.10 -11.65 23.80
C ASP A 126 7.98 -10.47 22.86
N ILE A 127 6.92 -10.43 22.02
CA ILE A 127 6.64 -9.31 21.13
C ILE A 127 6.30 -8.06 21.94
N LEU A 128 5.39 -8.19 22.91
CA LEU A 128 4.99 -7.08 23.77
C LEU A 128 6.13 -6.56 24.63
N ASP A 129 6.93 -7.46 25.23
CA ASP A 129 8.09 -7.06 26.04
C ASP A 129 9.09 -6.27 25.20
N GLY A 130 9.35 -6.68 23.96
CA GLY A 130 10.19 -5.93 23.03
C GLY A 130 9.70 -4.51 22.76
N THR A 131 8.40 -4.33 22.57
CA THR A 131 7.77 -3.01 22.35
C THR A 131 7.81 -2.14 23.61
N ILE A 132 7.54 -2.73 24.79
CA ILE A 132 7.64 -2.03 26.09
C ILE A 132 9.08 -1.56 26.35
N VAL A 133 10.06 -2.44 26.14
CA VAL A 133 11.49 -2.10 26.31
C VAL A 133 11.90 -1.01 25.35
N GLY A 134 11.47 -1.07 24.09
CA GLY A 134 11.72 -0.01 23.11
C GLY A 134 11.12 1.33 23.53
N ALA A 135 9.89 1.35 24.05
CA ALA A 135 9.25 2.55 24.56
C ALA A 135 9.96 3.14 25.79
N LEU A 136 10.44 2.29 26.69
CA LEU A 136 11.24 2.71 27.85
C LEU A 136 12.64 3.22 27.48
N ALA A 137 13.16 2.82 26.31
CA ALA A 137 14.47 3.24 25.79
C ALA A 137 14.40 4.55 24.96
N LEU A 138 13.26 5.21 24.89
CA LEU A 138 13.13 6.51 24.24
C LEU A 138 14.02 7.54 24.90
N ASP A 139 14.79 8.28 24.08
CA ASP A 139 15.63 9.39 24.52
C ASP A 139 14.76 10.60 24.88
N TYR A 140 14.22 10.59 26.10
CA TYR A 140 13.40 11.66 26.65
C TYR A 140 13.43 11.63 28.18
N PRO A 141 13.29 12.76 28.91
CA PRO A 141 13.33 12.77 30.37
C PRO A 141 12.26 11.85 30.98
N LEU A 142 12.69 10.88 31.81
CA LEU A 142 11.82 9.83 32.35
C LEU A 142 10.61 10.38 33.14
N HIS A 143 10.75 11.51 33.82
CA HIS A 143 9.65 12.13 34.57
C HIS A 143 8.60 12.80 33.68
N LEU A 144 8.89 13.00 32.39
CA LEU A 144 7.97 13.57 31.38
C LEU A 144 7.43 12.53 30.42
N LEU A 145 7.89 11.26 30.51
CA LEU A 145 7.48 10.16 29.63
C LEU A 145 6.78 9.08 30.45
N ARG A 146 5.55 8.75 30.10
CA ARG A 146 4.79 7.67 30.74
C ARG A 146 4.35 6.65 29.71
N VAL A 147 4.66 5.37 29.96
CA VAL A 147 4.29 4.26 29.07
C VAL A 147 3.08 3.54 29.64
N TRP A 148 2.07 3.33 28.81
CA TRP A 148 0.79 2.71 29.12
C TRP A 148 0.54 1.55 28.17
N VAL A 149 0.32 0.35 28.72
CA VAL A 149 -0.10 -0.83 27.97
C VAL A 149 -1.62 -0.95 28.09
N LEU A 150 -2.29 -0.92 26.93
CA LEU A 150 -3.75 -0.89 26.80
C LEU A 150 -4.23 -2.29 26.38
N ASP A 151 -4.64 -3.12 27.33
CA ASP A 151 -4.94 -4.53 27.10
C ASP A 151 -6.42 -4.82 26.90
N ASP A 152 -6.84 -5.10 25.67
CA ASP A 152 -8.20 -5.50 25.32
C ASP A 152 -8.53 -6.96 25.68
N SER A 153 -7.54 -7.77 26.06
CA SER A 153 -7.74 -9.18 26.44
C SER A 153 -7.72 -9.42 27.97
N ARG A 154 -7.41 -8.40 28.76
CA ARG A 154 -7.43 -8.47 30.24
C ARG A 154 -6.55 -9.59 30.81
N ARG A 155 -5.31 -9.68 30.34
CA ARG A 155 -4.36 -10.77 30.63
C ARG A 155 -3.64 -10.56 31.96
N PRO A 156 -3.77 -11.46 32.95
CA PRO A 156 -3.08 -11.33 34.24
C PRO A 156 -1.55 -11.28 34.09
N TRP A 157 -0.98 -12.15 33.24
CA TRP A 157 0.45 -12.18 33.02
C TRP A 157 1.00 -10.86 32.44
N LEU A 158 0.20 -10.16 31.63
CA LEU A 158 0.61 -8.89 31.07
C LEU A 158 0.59 -7.77 32.10
N ARG A 159 -0.38 -7.79 33.02
CA ARG A 159 -0.37 -6.89 34.17
C ARG A 159 0.90 -7.06 35.01
N GLU A 160 1.27 -8.30 35.32
CA GLU A 160 2.50 -8.62 36.06
C GLU A 160 3.77 -8.19 35.29
N LEU A 161 3.79 -8.35 33.96
CA LEU A 161 4.88 -7.86 33.11
C LEU A 161 5.00 -6.34 33.21
N CYS A 162 3.87 -5.61 33.12
CA CYS A 162 3.84 -4.15 33.23
C CYS A 162 4.35 -3.69 34.61
N GLU A 163 3.93 -4.35 35.68
CA GLU A 163 4.41 -4.07 37.06
C GLU A 163 5.93 -4.28 37.16
N ARG A 164 6.47 -5.39 36.63
CA ARG A 164 7.92 -5.65 36.63
C ARG A 164 8.70 -4.61 35.80
N ARG A 165 8.12 -4.09 34.72
CA ARG A 165 8.72 -3.08 33.85
C ARG A 165 8.51 -1.64 34.34
N GLY A 166 7.67 -1.42 35.36
CA GLY A 166 7.36 -0.10 35.88
C GLY A 166 6.52 0.75 34.92
N VAL A 167 5.66 0.12 34.07
CA VAL A 167 4.76 0.79 33.14
C VAL A 167 3.31 0.67 33.55
N GLY A 168 2.46 1.63 33.16
CA GLY A 168 1.04 1.63 33.43
C GLY A 168 0.32 0.51 32.65
N TYR A 169 -0.70 -0.09 33.30
CA TYR A 169 -1.56 -1.10 32.69
C TYR A 169 -3.01 -0.66 32.77
N LEU A 170 -3.69 -0.62 31.63
CA LEU A 170 -5.11 -0.31 31.52
C LEU A 170 -5.82 -1.43 30.76
N ALA A 171 -6.90 -1.95 31.35
CA ALA A 171 -7.78 -2.93 30.72
C ALA A 171 -9.23 -2.47 30.86
N ARG A 172 -9.97 -2.50 29.79
CA ARG A 172 -11.37 -2.08 29.72
C ARG A 172 -12.34 -3.27 29.79
N PRO A 173 -13.61 -3.05 30.19
CA PRO A 173 -14.58 -4.13 30.37
C PRO A 173 -15.08 -4.73 29.04
N SER A 174 -15.10 -3.98 27.94
CA SER A 174 -15.57 -4.40 26.61
C SER A 174 -14.54 -4.11 25.52
N ASN A 175 -14.68 -4.77 24.36
CA ASN A 175 -13.79 -4.57 23.21
C ASN A 175 -14.48 -3.78 22.08
N GLU A 176 -15.54 -3.02 22.40
CA GLU A 176 -16.27 -2.21 21.43
C GLU A 176 -15.34 -1.21 20.73
N HIS A 177 -15.55 -1.01 19.44
CA HIS A 177 -14.74 -0.14 18.58
C HIS A 177 -13.24 -0.52 18.49
N GLY A 178 -12.84 -1.73 18.88
CA GLY A 178 -11.48 -2.26 18.72
C GLY A 178 -10.40 -1.31 19.27
N LYS A 179 -9.36 -1.04 18.49
CA LYS A 179 -8.23 -0.19 18.90
C LYS A 179 -8.66 1.22 19.27
N ALA A 180 -9.51 1.87 18.46
CA ALA A 180 -9.98 3.23 18.75
C ALA A 180 -10.72 3.31 20.10
N GLY A 181 -11.56 2.30 20.41
CA GLY A 181 -12.22 2.21 21.70
C GLY A 181 -11.24 2.02 22.86
N ASN A 182 -10.17 1.26 22.66
CA ASN A 182 -9.10 1.05 23.64
C ASN A 182 -8.32 2.36 23.91
N LEU A 183 -7.94 3.08 22.86
CA LEU A 183 -7.30 4.39 22.96
C LEU A 183 -8.22 5.40 23.67
N ASN A 184 -9.51 5.42 23.35
CA ASN A 184 -10.50 6.29 23.99
C ASN A 184 -10.75 5.93 25.45
N TYR A 185 -10.58 4.68 25.85
CA TYR A 185 -10.64 4.30 27.26
C TYR A 185 -9.45 4.85 28.06
N ALA A 186 -8.27 4.88 27.46
CA ALA A 186 -7.05 5.43 28.06
C ALA A 186 -7.05 6.96 28.09
N TYR A 187 -7.55 7.61 27.05
CA TYR A 187 -7.49 9.06 26.84
C TYR A 187 -7.90 9.91 28.05
N PRO A 188 -9.07 9.70 28.72
CA PRO A 188 -9.48 10.47 29.90
C PRO A 188 -8.77 10.04 31.21
N ARG A 189 -7.94 8.99 31.19
CA ARG A 189 -7.23 8.42 32.35
C ARG A 189 -5.76 8.80 32.40
N THR A 190 -5.32 9.54 31.42
CA THR A 190 -3.95 10.04 31.29
C THR A 190 -3.97 11.53 30.98
N ASP A 191 -2.85 12.23 31.10
CA ASP A 191 -2.80 13.70 31.04
C ASP A 191 -1.58 14.29 30.28
N GLY A 192 -0.81 13.46 29.57
CA GLY A 192 0.31 13.93 28.73
C GLY A 192 -0.15 14.93 27.67
N ASP A 193 0.63 15.97 27.42
CA ASP A 193 0.35 17.01 26.40
C ASP A 193 0.25 16.42 25.00
N PHE A 194 1.04 15.36 24.76
CA PHE A 194 1.09 14.61 23.51
C PHE A 194 0.97 13.11 23.79
N ILE A 195 0.47 12.38 22.79
CA ILE A 195 0.29 10.93 22.88
C ILE A 195 1.03 10.29 21.71
N LEU A 196 2.00 9.39 22.00
CA LEU A 196 2.63 8.51 21.04
C LEU A 196 1.84 7.19 21.00
N CYS A 197 1.28 6.84 19.85
CA CYS A 197 0.51 5.60 19.68
C CYS A 197 1.33 4.53 18.96
N LEU A 198 1.40 3.34 19.54
CA LEU A 198 2.11 2.17 19.03
C LEU A 198 1.19 0.96 18.97
N ASP A 199 1.34 0.15 17.92
CA ASP A 199 0.87 -1.22 17.93
C ASP A 199 1.79 -2.10 18.78
N ALA A 200 1.29 -3.21 19.26
CA ALA A 200 1.98 -4.12 20.17
C ALA A 200 3.27 -4.74 19.60
N ASP A 201 3.41 -4.73 18.27
CA ASP A 201 4.52 -5.34 17.54
C ASP A 201 5.50 -4.31 16.92
N PHE A 202 5.39 -3.03 17.29
CA PHE A 202 6.25 -1.95 16.79
C PHE A 202 7.23 -1.46 17.86
N VAL A 203 8.52 -1.78 17.66
CA VAL A 203 9.62 -1.31 18.51
C VAL A 203 10.12 0.04 17.99
N VAL A 204 10.09 1.06 18.84
CA VAL A 204 10.50 2.42 18.48
C VAL A 204 12.01 2.62 18.62
N ARG A 205 12.56 3.51 17.80
CA ARG A 205 13.95 3.96 17.92
C ARG A 205 14.06 5.07 18.97
N PRO A 206 15.18 5.15 19.70
CA PRO A 206 15.33 6.09 20.83
C PRO A 206 15.03 7.56 20.48
N ASN A 207 15.38 8.00 19.28
CA ASN A 207 15.26 9.39 18.86
C ASN A 207 13.85 9.78 18.36
N LEU A 208 12.87 8.86 18.30
CA LEU A 208 11.54 9.11 17.71
C LEU A 208 10.87 10.38 18.27
N VAL A 209 10.89 10.53 19.60
CA VAL A 209 10.24 11.66 20.25
C VAL A 209 10.85 12.99 19.81
N TYR A 210 12.16 13.15 19.88
CA TYR A 210 12.82 14.39 19.48
C TYR A 210 12.67 14.67 17.98
N ARG A 211 12.58 13.64 17.14
CA ARG A 211 12.39 13.81 15.69
C ARG A 211 10.98 14.31 15.33
N THR A 212 9.96 13.90 16.10
CA THR A 212 8.55 14.18 15.78
C THR A 212 7.96 15.35 16.56
N LEU A 213 8.33 15.47 17.84
CA LEU A 213 7.69 16.40 18.78
C LEU A 213 7.83 17.86 18.37
N GLY A 214 8.94 18.23 17.71
CA GLY A 214 9.19 19.61 17.32
C GLY A 214 8.17 20.17 16.33
N PHE A 215 7.66 19.36 15.44
CA PHE A 215 6.57 19.76 14.53
C PHE A 215 5.30 20.15 15.31
N LEU A 216 5.02 19.44 16.40
CA LEU A 216 3.86 19.69 17.24
C LEU A 216 4.09 20.92 18.14
N VAL A 217 5.26 21.04 18.75
CA VAL A 217 5.56 22.15 19.69
C VAL A 217 5.64 23.49 18.98
N TYR A 218 6.26 23.54 17.81
CA TYR A 218 6.49 24.79 17.05
C TYR A 218 5.45 25.06 15.96
N GLY A 219 4.59 24.07 15.64
CA GLY A 219 3.48 24.20 14.70
C GLY A 219 2.14 24.04 15.42
N PRO A 220 1.49 25.14 15.86
CA PRO A 220 0.24 25.05 16.61
C PRO A 220 -0.93 24.43 15.79
N ASP A 221 -0.85 24.52 14.48
CA ASP A 221 -1.77 23.93 13.50
C ASP A 221 -1.50 22.43 13.22
N VAL A 222 -0.37 21.89 13.72
CA VAL A 222 -0.06 20.46 13.59
C VAL A 222 -0.78 19.67 14.67
N GLY A 223 -1.73 18.83 14.26
CA GLY A 223 -2.47 17.94 15.17
C GLY A 223 -1.80 16.58 15.34
N LEU A 224 -1.14 16.07 14.28
CA LEU A 224 -0.56 14.74 14.23
C LEU A 224 0.71 14.71 13.39
N VAL A 225 1.72 13.96 13.85
CA VAL A 225 2.93 13.63 13.08
C VAL A 225 2.99 12.11 12.90
N GLN A 226 3.04 11.66 11.66
CA GLN A 226 3.16 10.25 11.29
C GLN A 226 4.55 9.94 10.76
N THR A 227 5.10 8.78 11.14
CA THR A 227 6.33 8.21 10.57
C THR A 227 6.03 6.95 9.76
N PRO A 228 6.90 6.51 8.82
CA PRO A 228 6.67 5.29 8.05
C PRO A 228 6.52 4.06 8.93
N GLN A 229 5.62 3.16 8.55
CA GLN A 229 5.71 1.78 8.99
C GLN A 229 6.88 1.11 8.27
N HIS A 230 7.82 0.59 9.02
CA HIS A 230 8.93 -0.22 8.53
C HIS A 230 8.84 -1.60 9.17
N PHE A 231 9.16 -2.67 8.39
CA PHE A 231 9.05 -4.03 8.87
C PHE A 231 10.42 -4.71 8.92
N ARG A 232 10.70 -5.42 10.04
CA ARG A 232 11.96 -6.12 10.28
C ARG A 232 12.00 -7.52 9.67
N ASN A 233 10.84 -8.11 9.37
CA ASN A 233 10.72 -9.41 8.71
C ASN A 233 10.16 -9.25 7.28
N PRO A 234 10.50 -10.15 6.35
CA PRO A 234 9.88 -10.17 5.03
C PRO A 234 8.40 -10.52 5.13
N ASP A 235 7.57 -9.91 4.27
CA ASP A 235 6.20 -10.34 4.07
C ASP A 235 6.12 -11.70 3.32
N PRO A 236 4.95 -12.36 3.21
CA PRO A 236 4.84 -13.64 2.54
C PRO A 236 5.26 -13.62 1.07
N ILE A 237 5.11 -12.49 0.37
CA ILE A 237 5.50 -12.37 -1.03
C ILE A 237 7.04 -12.41 -1.14
N GLN A 238 7.71 -11.59 -0.33
CA GLN A 238 9.17 -11.56 -0.26
C GLN A 238 9.74 -12.89 0.20
N HIS A 239 9.11 -13.50 1.24
CA HIS A 239 9.58 -14.75 1.83
C HIS A 239 9.47 -15.92 0.85
N ASN A 240 8.29 -16.13 0.28
CA ASN A 240 7.97 -17.31 -0.51
C ASN A 240 8.51 -17.25 -1.96
N LEU A 241 8.82 -16.04 -2.46
CA LEU A 241 9.52 -15.86 -3.73
C LEU A 241 11.04 -15.68 -3.57
N PHE A 242 11.59 -15.92 -2.38
CA PHE A 242 13.02 -15.83 -2.08
C PHE A 242 13.64 -14.45 -2.37
N GLY A 243 12.83 -13.40 -2.27
CA GLY A 243 13.21 -12.06 -2.68
C GLY A 243 13.58 -11.08 -1.56
N GLY A 244 13.70 -11.52 -0.31
CA GLY A 244 13.76 -10.70 0.89
C GLY A 244 14.73 -9.51 0.90
N ALA A 245 15.82 -9.55 0.10
CA ALA A 245 16.74 -8.43 -0.05
C ALA A 245 16.68 -7.77 -1.44
N ALA A 246 15.94 -8.36 -2.40
CA ALA A 246 15.94 -7.91 -3.79
C ALA A 246 14.90 -6.83 -4.07
N TRP A 247 13.83 -6.78 -3.31
CA TRP A 247 12.77 -5.76 -3.37
C TRP A 247 12.14 -5.54 -2.01
N THR A 248 11.50 -4.39 -1.84
CA THR A 248 10.80 -4.03 -0.60
C THR A 248 9.37 -4.57 -0.60
N GLU A 249 8.78 -4.65 0.59
CA GLU A 249 7.35 -4.96 0.76
C GLU A 249 6.45 -3.96 0.04
N GLU A 250 5.22 -4.37 -0.27
CA GLU A 250 4.27 -3.59 -1.07
C GLU A 250 3.98 -2.19 -0.49
N THR A 251 3.91 -2.08 0.84
CA THR A 251 3.60 -0.81 1.52
C THR A 251 4.74 0.19 1.49
N ASN A 252 5.97 -0.23 1.22
CA ASN A 252 7.13 0.66 1.24
C ASN A 252 7.00 1.82 0.24
N TYR A 253 6.53 1.56 -0.99
CA TYR A 253 6.29 2.62 -1.98
C TYR A 253 5.28 3.64 -1.47
N PHE A 254 4.20 3.17 -0.85
CA PHE A 254 3.21 4.06 -0.26
C PHE A 254 3.83 4.93 0.84
N MET A 255 4.61 4.35 1.74
CA MET A 255 5.24 5.06 2.85
C MET A 255 6.34 6.03 2.40
N THR A 256 7.23 5.60 1.50
CA THR A 256 8.43 6.39 1.16
C THR A 256 8.24 7.32 -0.04
N VAL A 257 7.23 7.09 -0.88
CA VAL A 257 6.95 7.93 -2.06
C VAL A 257 5.60 8.64 -1.94
N THR A 258 4.51 7.87 -1.76
CA THR A 258 3.16 8.46 -1.81
C THR A 258 2.88 9.40 -0.64
N GLN A 259 3.20 9.01 0.59
CA GLN A 259 2.95 9.84 1.77
C GLN A 259 3.74 11.16 1.77
N PRO A 260 5.05 11.20 1.44
CA PRO A 260 5.78 12.46 1.27
C PRO A 260 5.22 13.36 0.17
N CYS A 261 4.69 12.76 -0.92
CA CYS A 261 4.01 13.52 -1.96
C CYS A 261 2.67 14.09 -1.45
N ARG A 262 1.89 13.31 -0.72
CA ARG A 262 0.64 13.78 -0.08
C ARG A 262 0.91 14.85 0.97
N ASP A 263 2.02 14.77 1.71
CA ASP A 263 2.43 15.79 2.69
C ASP A 263 2.71 17.14 2.03
N ALA A 264 3.33 17.14 0.84
CA ALA A 264 3.53 18.37 0.05
C ALA A 264 2.21 19.08 -0.30
N TRP A 265 1.13 18.31 -0.49
CA TRP A 265 -0.22 18.80 -0.71
C TRP A 265 -1.00 19.03 0.59
N GLY A 266 -0.34 18.87 1.75
CA GLY A 266 -0.96 18.95 3.06
C GLY A 266 -2.01 17.86 3.30
N ASN A 267 -1.93 16.70 2.65
CA ASN A 267 -2.89 15.61 2.69
C ASN A 267 -2.29 14.25 3.09
N ALA A 268 -1.17 14.25 3.79
CA ALA A 268 -0.70 13.07 4.50
C ALA A 268 -1.72 12.61 5.55
N PHE A 269 -1.74 11.33 5.86
CA PHE A 269 -2.65 10.76 6.86
C PHE A 269 -1.98 9.72 7.75
N CYS A 270 -2.58 9.48 8.90
CA CYS A 270 -2.19 8.50 9.88
C CYS A 270 -2.36 7.07 9.34
N VAL A 271 -1.43 6.20 9.67
CA VAL A 271 -1.43 4.78 9.29
C VAL A 271 -1.47 3.83 10.49
N GLY A 272 -1.90 4.35 11.64
CA GLY A 272 -2.29 3.58 12.81
C GLY A 272 -1.21 3.38 13.87
N THR A 273 0.07 3.45 13.55
CA THR A 273 1.17 3.22 14.51
C THR A 273 2.36 4.14 14.24
N GLY A 274 3.21 4.36 15.25
CA GLY A 274 4.38 5.24 15.11
C GLY A 274 4.00 6.69 14.85
N PHE A 275 2.89 7.16 15.42
CA PHE A 275 2.45 8.55 15.29
C PHE A 275 2.35 9.24 16.64
N VAL A 276 2.62 10.54 16.64
CA VAL A 276 2.42 11.42 17.80
C VAL A 276 1.27 12.37 17.52
N VAL A 277 0.30 12.44 18.43
CA VAL A 277 -0.87 13.30 18.31
C VAL A 277 -0.95 14.29 19.48
N ARG A 278 -1.37 15.51 19.18
CA ARG A 278 -1.63 16.56 20.15
C ARG A 278 -2.91 16.26 20.95
N ARG A 279 -2.83 16.22 22.28
CA ARG A 279 -4.01 15.98 23.13
C ARG A 279 -5.10 17.04 22.91
N ALA A 280 -4.75 18.32 22.76
CA ALA A 280 -5.71 19.39 22.49
C ALA A 280 -6.43 19.21 21.14
N ALA A 281 -5.79 18.62 20.13
CA ALA A 281 -6.44 18.31 18.86
C ALA A 281 -7.44 17.15 18.99
N LEU A 282 -7.13 16.14 19.82
CA LEU A 282 -8.09 15.09 20.16
C LEU A 282 -9.25 15.64 20.99
N ALA A 283 -9.00 16.61 21.88
CA ALA A 283 -10.06 17.23 22.67
C ALA A 283 -11.11 17.93 21.78
N ALA A 284 -10.69 18.56 20.68
CA ALA A 284 -11.60 19.18 19.72
C ALA A 284 -12.54 18.15 19.04
N LEU A 285 -12.09 16.89 18.92
CA LEU A 285 -12.89 15.78 18.37
C LEU A 285 -13.67 14.99 19.44
N GLY A 286 -13.42 15.24 20.73
CA GLY A 286 -13.94 14.41 21.82
C GLY A 286 -13.21 13.08 22.00
N GLY A 287 -12.02 12.90 21.38
CA GLY A 287 -11.19 11.70 21.46
C GLY A 287 -10.73 11.18 20.09
N PHE A 288 -10.30 9.92 20.06
CA PHE A 288 -9.94 9.22 18.81
C PHE A 288 -11.17 8.89 17.99
N ALA A 289 -11.10 9.05 16.68
CA ALA A 289 -12.20 8.77 15.76
C ALA A 289 -12.63 7.29 15.83
N GLN A 290 -13.93 7.05 15.74
CA GLN A 290 -14.56 5.73 15.79
C GLN A 290 -15.56 5.58 14.62
N GLY A 291 -15.93 4.34 14.32
CA GLY A 291 -16.97 4.05 13.30
C GLY A 291 -16.44 3.39 12.03
N SER A 292 -15.12 3.28 11.89
CA SER A 292 -14.49 2.56 10.77
C SER A 292 -13.45 1.58 11.26
N LEU A 293 -13.17 0.52 10.45
CA LEU A 293 -12.03 -0.38 10.65
C LEU A 293 -10.68 0.26 10.27
N SER A 294 -10.70 1.47 9.66
CA SER A 294 -9.55 2.34 9.38
C SER A 294 -9.74 3.66 10.12
N GLU A 295 -9.74 3.57 11.45
CA GLU A 295 -9.94 4.69 12.36
C GLU A 295 -8.82 5.74 12.28
N ASP A 296 -7.63 5.32 11.88
CA ASP A 296 -6.44 6.14 11.67
C ASP A 296 -6.60 7.10 10.49
N LEU A 297 -7.07 6.59 9.34
CA LEU A 297 -7.43 7.40 8.19
C LEU A 297 -8.54 8.40 8.56
N GLN A 298 -9.59 7.92 9.24
CA GLN A 298 -10.70 8.74 9.72
C GLN A 298 -10.22 9.85 10.65
N LEU A 299 -9.36 9.53 11.62
CA LEU A 299 -8.78 10.48 12.56
C LEU A 299 -8.07 11.64 11.83
N SER A 300 -7.28 11.34 10.81
CA SER A 300 -6.53 12.37 10.08
C SER A 300 -7.44 13.39 9.40
N TYR A 301 -8.53 12.93 8.78
CA TYR A 301 -9.46 13.83 8.11
C TYR A 301 -10.43 14.51 9.08
N ALA A 302 -10.77 13.88 10.20
CA ALA A 302 -11.51 14.52 11.27
C ALA A 302 -10.71 15.68 11.89
N LEU A 303 -9.43 15.45 12.23
CA LEU A 303 -8.52 16.50 12.70
C LEU A 303 -8.40 17.66 11.69
N ARG A 304 -8.35 17.34 10.40
CA ARG A 304 -8.29 18.34 9.33
C ARG A 304 -9.57 19.18 9.27
N GLY A 305 -10.73 18.58 9.50
CA GLY A 305 -12.02 19.30 9.62
C GLY A 305 -12.01 20.34 10.73
N GLU A 306 -11.27 20.08 11.81
CA GLU A 306 -11.06 20.99 12.94
C GLU A 306 -9.88 21.98 12.73
N GLY A 307 -9.30 22.02 11.53
CA GLY A 307 -8.22 22.94 11.18
C GLY A 307 -6.81 22.44 11.53
N PHE A 308 -6.66 21.22 12.04
CA PHE A 308 -5.35 20.63 12.30
C PHE A 308 -4.85 19.86 11.10
N ARG A 309 -3.55 19.97 10.79
CA ARG A 309 -2.91 19.19 9.73
C ARG A 309 -2.13 18.00 10.27
N THR A 310 -2.02 16.97 9.44
CA THR A 310 -1.10 15.85 9.64
C THR A 310 0.19 16.15 8.90
N VAL A 311 1.33 15.94 9.56
CA VAL A 311 2.69 16.00 8.99
C VAL A 311 3.23 14.59 8.82
N PHE A 312 3.88 14.31 7.71
CA PHE A 312 4.56 13.04 7.48
C PHE A 312 6.08 13.23 7.51
N LEU A 313 6.74 12.63 8.48
CA LEU A 313 8.19 12.59 8.57
C LEU A 313 8.70 11.26 8.00
N ASN A 314 9.30 11.29 6.80
CA ASN A 314 9.77 10.10 6.10
C ASN A 314 11.10 9.57 6.68
N GLU A 315 11.08 9.21 7.96
CA GLU A 315 12.18 8.58 8.67
C GLU A 315 11.70 7.28 9.32
N PRO A 316 12.39 6.15 9.15
CA PRO A 316 12.02 4.88 9.76
C PRO A 316 12.39 4.91 11.25
N LEU A 317 11.48 5.40 12.09
CA LEU A 317 11.67 5.59 13.54
C LEU A 317 11.01 4.50 14.38
N SER A 318 10.41 3.50 13.74
CA SER A 318 9.89 2.29 14.39
C SER A 318 9.97 1.10 13.44
N ASP A 319 10.17 -0.10 14.00
CA ASP A 319 10.31 -1.34 13.27
C ASP A 319 9.27 -2.36 13.77
N GLY A 320 8.31 -2.71 12.91
CA GLY A 320 7.21 -3.63 13.21
C GLY A 320 7.37 -5.03 12.63
N LEU A 321 6.31 -5.83 12.72
CA LEU A 321 6.21 -7.13 12.07
C LEU A 321 5.24 -7.07 10.89
N ALA A 322 5.71 -7.46 9.71
CA ALA A 322 4.84 -7.75 8.57
C ALA A 322 3.99 -9.00 8.86
N PRO A 323 2.85 -9.20 8.17
CA PRO A 323 2.15 -10.49 8.21
C PRO A 323 3.10 -11.63 7.85
N GLU A 324 3.02 -12.75 8.60
CA GLU A 324 3.96 -13.87 8.44
C GLU A 324 3.39 -14.98 7.56
N SER A 325 2.11 -14.90 7.17
CA SER A 325 1.45 -15.87 6.30
C SER A 325 0.55 -15.22 5.25
N VAL A 326 0.30 -15.92 4.14
CA VAL A 326 -0.58 -15.46 3.06
C VAL A 326 -2.00 -15.17 3.55
N PRO A 327 -2.65 -16.01 4.38
CA PRO A 327 -3.97 -15.70 4.92
C PRO A 327 -3.98 -14.43 5.79
N GLU A 328 -2.95 -14.21 6.63
CA GLU A 328 -2.87 -13.01 7.46
C GLU A 328 -2.58 -11.75 6.61
N PHE A 329 -1.79 -11.88 5.55
CA PHE A 329 -1.57 -10.83 4.56
C PHE A 329 -2.88 -10.42 3.87
N ILE A 330 -3.66 -11.38 3.37
CA ILE A 330 -4.97 -11.14 2.74
C ILE A 330 -5.95 -10.52 3.75
N LYS A 331 -6.03 -11.08 4.96
CA LYS A 331 -6.90 -10.60 6.04
C LYS A 331 -6.64 -9.12 6.35
N GLN A 332 -5.36 -8.73 6.46
CA GLN A 332 -4.96 -7.35 6.72
C GLN A 332 -5.43 -6.41 5.60
N ARG A 333 -5.23 -6.77 4.31
CA ARG A 333 -5.64 -5.96 3.16
C ARG A 333 -7.16 -5.86 3.05
N VAL A 334 -7.88 -6.96 3.27
CA VAL A 334 -9.35 -6.96 3.31
C VAL A 334 -9.87 -6.03 4.40
N ARG A 335 -9.28 -6.04 5.59
CA ARG A 335 -9.63 -5.11 6.67
C ARG A 335 -9.41 -3.65 6.27
N TRP A 336 -8.27 -3.33 5.67
CA TRP A 336 -7.99 -1.98 5.18
C TRP A 336 -8.97 -1.54 4.09
N CYS A 337 -9.27 -2.44 3.14
CA CYS A 337 -10.28 -2.20 2.11
C CYS A 337 -11.64 -1.89 2.73
N GLN A 338 -12.14 -2.77 3.59
CA GLN A 338 -13.44 -2.59 4.24
C GLN A 338 -13.50 -1.30 5.07
N GLY A 339 -12.45 -1.01 5.85
CA GLY A 339 -12.37 0.21 6.66
C GLY A 339 -12.36 1.47 5.80
N THR A 340 -11.63 1.46 4.70
CA THR A 340 -11.61 2.60 3.76
C THR A 340 -12.95 2.75 3.04
N MET A 341 -13.58 1.66 2.59
CA MET A 341 -14.91 1.70 1.97
C MET A 341 -15.99 2.21 2.93
N GLN A 342 -15.89 1.90 4.23
CA GLN A 342 -16.81 2.42 5.26
C GLN A 342 -16.81 3.95 5.32
N GLN A 343 -15.67 4.60 5.01
CA GLN A 343 -15.55 6.06 5.05
C GLN A 343 -16.59 6.77 4.16
N VAL A 344 -16.99 6.14 3.06
CA VAL A 344 -18.01 6.70 2.13
C VAL A 344 -19.36 6.95 2.82
N PHE A 345 -19.68 6.13 3.81
CA PHE A 345 -20.98 6.10 4.48
C PHE A 345 -21.00 6.88 5.81
N LEU A 346 -19.83 7.33 6.29
CA LEU A 346 -19.73 8.07 7.55
C LEU A 346 -19.99 9.58 7.37
N GLU A 347 -20.48 10.23 8.44
CA GLU A 347 -20.60 11.68 8.50
C GLU A 347 -19.22 12.38 8.43
N SER A 348 -18.17 11.72 8.95
CA SER A 348 -16.77 12.13 8.83
C SER A 348 -16.11 11.72 7.51
N GLY A 349 -16.87 11.17 6.57
CA GLY A 349 -16.38 10.67 5.30
C GLY A 349 -16.13 11.75 4.24
N PRO A 350 -15.56 11.37 3.07
CA PRO A 350 -15.12 12.32 2.05
C PRO A 350 -16.24 13.22 1.51
N PHE A 351 -17.48 12.76 1.53
CA PHE A 351 -18.62 13.52 0.99
C PHE A 351 -19.27 14.44 2.02
N ARG A 352 -19.22 14.10 3.33
CA ARG A 352 -20.02 14.75 4.37
C ARG A 352 -19.18 15.47 5.42
N ALA A 353 -17.90 15.08 5.63
CA ALA A 353 -17.06 15.66 6.67
C ALA A 353 -17.08 17.20 6.64
N PRO A 354 -17.39 17.88 7.78
CA PRO A 354 -17.34 19.33 7.84
C PRO A 354 -15.90 19.85 7.69
N GLY A 355 -15.74 21.13 7.35
CA GLY A 355 -14.46 21.83 7.33
C GLY A 355 -13.48 21.43 6.21
N LEU A 356 -13.75 20.38 5.40
CA LEU A 356 -12.87 19.97 4.33
C LEU A 356 -13.12 20.76 3.04
N THR A 357 -12.03 21.25 2.43
CA THR A 357 -12.05 21.80 1.06
C THR A 357 -12.31 20.73 0.01
N LEU A 358 -12.71 21.12 -1.22
CA LEU A 358 -12.91 20.16 -2.31
C LEU A 358 -11.65 19.32 -2.60
N LEU A 359 -10.48 19.95 -2.61
CA LEU A 359 -9.22 19.24 -2.84
C LEU A 359 -8.95 18.19 -1.74
N GLN A 360 -9.19 18.53 -0.48
CA GLN A 360 -9.05 17.59 0.64
C GLN A 360 -10.04 16.42 0.53
N ARG A 361 -11.28 16.69 0.09
CA ARG A 361 -12.27 15.64 -0.17
C ARG A 361 -11.84 14.72 -1.31
N LEU A 362 -11.24 15.25 -2.37
CA LEU A 362 -10.69 14.44 -3.48
C LEU A 362 -9.52 13.58 -3.01
N PHE A 363 -8.61 14.11 -2.19
CA PHE A 363 -7.53 13.32 -1.57
C PHE A 363 -8.06 12.23 -0.62
N TYR A 364 -9.17 12.50 0.06
CA TYR A 364 -9.82 11.50 0.91
C TYR A 364 -10.50 10.43 0.07
N PHE A 365 -11.29 10.83 -0.91
CA PHE A 365 -12.01 9.91 -1.80
C PHE A 365 -11.07 9.04 -2.64
N GLU A 366 -9.92 9.55 -3.04
CA GLU A 366 -8.90 8.78 -3.75
C GLU A 366 -8.48 7.50 -3.00
N THR A 367 -8.44 7.54 -1.66
CA THR A 367 -8.14 6.34 -0.88
C THR A 367 -9.19 5.23 -1.07
N VAL A 368 -10.44 5.60 -1.34
CA VAL A 368 -11.53 4.68 -1.70
C VAL A 368 -11.36 4.18 -3.14
N VAL A 369 -11.06 5.09 -4.09
CA VAL A 369 -10.90 4.74 -5.51
C VAL A 369 -9.77 3.73 -5.71
N TYR A 370 -8.71 3.77 -4.91
CA TYR A 370 -7.67 2.76 -4.93
C TYR A 370 -8.24 1.33 -4.85
N TRP A 371 -9.14 1.08 -3.91
CA TRP A 371 -9.75 -0.25 -3.75
C TRP A 371 -10.71 -0.59 -4.88
N LEU A 372 -11.38 0.40 -5.46
CA LEU A 372 -12.26 0.21 -6.63
C LEU A 372 -11.50 -0.23 -7.90
N THR A 373 -10.17 -0.12 -7.92
CA THR A 373 -9.35 -0.61 -9.06
C THR A 373 -9.12 -2.13 -9.04
N PHE A 374 -9.37 -2.83 -7.91
CA PHE A 374 -9.15 -4.27 -7.83
C PHE A 374 -10.09 -5.13 -8.69
N PRO A 375 -11.38 -4.80 -8.88
CA PRO A 375 -12.21 -5.46 -9.89
C PRO A 375 -11.61 -5.38 -11.30
N PHE A 376 -11.03 -4.24 -11.68
CA PHE A 376 -10.32 -4.13 -12.97
C PHE A 376 -9.11 -5.07 -13.04
N LEU A 377 -8.33 -5.19 -11.97
CA LEU A 377 -7.20 -6.12 -11.94
C LEU A 377 -7.65 -7.57 -12.16
N VAL A 378 -8.78 -7.99 -11.57
CA VAL A 378 -9.37 -9.31 -11.80
C VAL A 378 -9.81 -9.47 -13.27
N LEU A 379 -10.50 -8.48 -13.84
CA LEU A 379 -10.89 -8.49 -15.25
C LEU A 379 -9.66 -8.56 -16.17
N LEU A 380 -8.59 -7.84 -15.84
CA LEU A 380 -7.32 -7.86 -16.58
C LEU A 380 -6.69 -9.26 -16.60
N LEU A 381 -6.78 -10.01 -15.50
CA LEU A 381 -6.29 -11.39 -15.42
C LEU A 381 -7.18 -12.36 -16.17
N LEU A 382 -8.50 -12.14 -16.20
CA LEU A 382 -9.46 -13.03 -16.81
C LEU A 382 -9.68 -12.77 -18.32
N ALA A 383 -9.35 -11.59 -18.81
CA ALA A 383 -9.61 -11.18 -20.19
C ALA A 383 -9.01 -12.15 -21.25
N PRO A 384 -7.76 -12.64 -21.11
CA PRO A 384 -7.25 -13.64 -22.05
C PRO A 384 -8.03 -14.95 -22.05
N ILE A 385 -8.60 -15.36 -20.91
CA ILE A 385 -9.44 -16.58 -20.84
C ILE A 385 -10.72 -16.37 -21.66
N VAL A 386 -11.38 -15.22 -21.51
CA VAL A 386 -12.58 -14.89 -22.31
C VAL A 386 -12.27 -14.94 -23.80
N GLN A 387 -11.15 -14.37 -24.20
CA GLN A 387 -10.73 -14.40 -25.59
C GLN A 387 -10.47 -15.82 -26.11
N TRP A 388 -9.68 -16.64 -25.41
CA TRP A 388 -9.32 -17.98 -25.90
C TRP A 388 -10.48 -18.99 -25.89
N TYR A 389 -11.54 -18.75 -25.12
CA TYR A 389 -12.68 -19.66 -25.04
C TYR A 389 -13.96 -19.15 -25.72
N ALA A 390 -14.16 -17.83 -25.76
CA ALA A 390 -15.33 -17.22 -26.36
C ALA A 390 -15.04 -16.45 -27.67
N GLY A 391 -13.77 -16.24 -28.03
CA GLY A 391 -13.39 -15.48 -29.20
C GLY A 391 -13.64 -13.96 -29.07
N ILE A 392 -13.89 -13.47 -27.85
CA ILE A 392 -14.26 -12.07 -27.62
C ILE A 392 -13.08 -11.33 -26.97
N PRO A 393 -12.29 -10.52 -27.71
CA PRO A 393 -11.19 -9.76 -27.16
C PRO A 393 -11.70 -8.57 -26.32
N ALA A 394 -11.03 -8.29 -25.20
CA ALA A 394 -11.30 -7.07 -24.42
C ALA A 394 -10.74 -5.81 -25.10
N LEU A 395 -9.81 -6.02 -26.02
CA LEU A 395 -9.10 -4.96 -26.73
C LEU A 395 -8.83 -5.39 -28.18
N HIS A 396 -9.45 -4.70 -29.13
CA HIS A 396 -9.16 -4.88 -30.55
C HIS A 396 -7.93 -4.05 -30.93
N ALA A 397 -6.78 -4.70 -31.14
CA ALA A 397 -5.52 -4.03 -31.44
C ALA A 397 -4.63 -4.86 -32.36
N THR A 398 -4.04 -4.20 -33.35
CA THR A 398 -2.97 -4.80 -34.16
C THR A 398 -1.63 -4.77 -33.42
N ALA A 399 -0.65 -5.54 -33.91
CA ALA A 399 0.72 -5.47 -33.37
C ALA A 399 1.32 -4.05 -33.44
N ALA A 400 1.01 -3.30 -34.50
CA ALA A 400 1.46 -1.92 -34.67
C ALA A 400 0.82 -1.00 -33.60
N ASP A 401 -0.47 -1.19 -33.32
CA ASP A 401 -1.17 -0.41 -32.27
C ASP A 401 -0.57 -0.66 -30.88
N VAL A 402 -0.25 -1.92 -30.56
CA VAL A 402 0.40 -2.26 -29.29
C VAL A 402 1.74 -1.53 -29.16
N MET A 403 2.55 -1.56 -30.22
CA MET A 403 3.86 -0.89 -30.24
C MET A 403 3.75 0.63 -30.19
N LEU A 404 2.65 1.21 -30.70
CA LEU A 404 2.44 2.65 -30.74
C LEU A 404 1.81 3.21 -29.45
N PHE A 405 0.88 2.49 -28.83
CA PHE A 405 0.04 3.03 -27.76
C PHE A 405 0.27 2.36 -26.41
N VAL A 406 0.54 1.04 -26.37
CA VAL A 406 0.67 0.28 -25.12
C VAL A 406 2.11 0.25 -24.64
N VAL A 407 3.06 -0.17 -25.48
CA VAL A 407 4.45 -0.38 -25.09
C VAL A 407 5.12 0.89 -24.55
N PRO A 408 5.01 2.06 -25.18
CA PRO A 408 5.65 3.28 -24.66
C PRO A 408 5.15 3.67 -23.28
N ARG A 409 3.83 3.54 -23.06
CA ARG A 409 3.20 3.86 -21.76
C ARG A 409 3.65 2.89 -20.67
N VAL A 410 3.61 1.57 -20.94
CA VAL A 410 3.96 0.55 -19.95
C VAL A 410 5.45 0.61 -19.57
N THR A 411 6.32 0.77 -20.56
CA THR A 411 7.77 0.83 -20.34
C THR A 411 8.18 2.14 -19.67
N ALA A 412 7.64 3.28 -20.08
CA ALA A 412 7.88 4.55 -19.40
C ALA A 412 7.40 4.51 -17.94
N ARG A 413 6.22 3.93 -17.69
CA ARG A 413 5.72 3.72 -16.32
C ARG A 413 6.67 2.88 -15.47
N ALA A 414 7.21 1.80 -16.03
CA ALA A 414 8.17 0.96 -15.31
C ALA A 414 9.44 1.73 -14.92
N VAL A 415 9.99 2.53 -15.86
CA VAL A 415 11.14 3.41 -15.62
C VAL A 415 10.83 4.46 -14.54
N VAL A 416 9.68 5.11 -14.62
CA VAL A 416 9.26 6.15 -13.66
C VAL A 416 9.05 5.56 -12.26
N LEU A 417 8.40 4.41 -12.14
CA LEU A 417 8.22 3.73 -10.85
C LEU A 417 9.55 3.31 -10.23
N TYR A 418 10.47 2.79 -11.05
CA TYR A 418 11.81 2.45 -10.61
C TYR A 418 12.58 3.69 -10.11
N TRP A 419 12.54 4.79 -10.86
CA TRP A 419 13.16 6.04 -10.46
C TRP A 419 12.55 6.61 -9.17
N LEU A 420 11.22 6.73 -9.08
CA LEU A 420 10.52 7.28 -7.91
C LEU A 420 10.77 6.46 -6.64
N SER A 421 10.93 5.15 -6.77
CA SER A 421 11.20 4.25 -5.65
C SER A 421 12.69 4.09 -5.35
N GLU A 422 13.56 4.84 -6.04
CA GLU A 422 15.01 4.70 -5.92
C GLU A 422 15.49 3.25 -6.12
N GLY A 423 14.89 2.57 -7.11
CA GLY A 423 15.22 1.19 -7.47
C GLY A 423 14.60 0.10 -6.59
N LYS A 424 13.74 0.45 -5.65
CA LYS A 424 13.16 -0.51 -4.68
C LYS A 424 11.96 -1.28 -5.23
N VAL A 425 11.22 -0.72 -6.19
CA VAL A 425 10.05 -1.37 -6.79
C VAL A 425 10.42 -2.09 -8.08
N VAL A 426 10.19 -3.40 -8.11
CA VAL A 426 10.31 -4.23 -9.31
C VAL A 426 8.92 -4.47 -9.89
N PRO A 427 8.61 -3.99 -11.12
CA PRO A 427 7.24 -3.93 -11.66
C PRO A 427 6.48 -5.26 -11.64
N ILE A 428 7.08 -6.37 -12.09
CA ILE A 428 6.40 -7.68 -12.16
C ILE A 428 6.12 -8.22 -10.76
N VAL A 429 7.11 -8.16 -9.87
CA VAL A 429 6.97 -8.69 -8.49
C VAL A 429 6.00 -7.84 -7.67
N GLY A 430 6.04 -6.51 -7.84
CA GLY A 430 5.06 -5.63 -7.23
C GLY A 430 3.61 -5.91 -7.67
N SER A 431 3.42 -6.51 -8.85
CA SER A 431 2.10 -6.96 -9.30
C SER A 431 1.61 -8.18 -8.53
N VAL A 432 2.49 -9.11 -8.14
CA VAL A 432 2.12 -10.32 -7.38
C VAL A 432 1.49 -9.94 -6.03
N GLY A 433 2.05 -8.95 -5.33
CA GLY A 433 1.50 -8.45 -4.07
C GLY A 433 0.06 -7.93 -4.18
N LYS A 434 -0.33 -7.42 -5.35
CA LYS A 434 -1.71 -7.01 -5.64
C LYS A 434 -2.59 -8.16 -6.10
N VAL A 435 -2.06 -9.11 -6.87
CA VAL A 435 -2.82 -10.24 -7.43
C VAL A 435 -3.20 -11.25 -6.36
N VAL A 436 -2.32 -11.54 -5.41
CA VAL A 436 -2.60 -12.49 -4.32
C VAL A 436 -3.90 -12.14 -3.56
N PRO A 437 -4.15 -10.91 -3.11
CA PRO A 437 -5.39 -10.54 -2.45
C PRO A 437 -6.53 -10.14 -3.41
N ALA A 438 -6.31 -10.01 -4.74
CA ALA A 438 -7.21 -9.33 -5.66
C ALA A 438 -8.66 -9.85 -5.65
N PHE A 439 -8.86 -11.16 -5.65
CA PHE A 439 -10.20 -11.77 -5.62
C PHE A 439 -10.93 -11.47 -4.30
N HIS A 440 -10.21 -11.55 -3.18
CA HIS A 440 -10.77 -11.24 -1.86
C HIS A 440 -11.08 -9.75 -1.70
N LEU A 441 -10.22 -8.89 -2.25
CA LEU A 441 -10.43 -7.44 -2.25
C LEU A 441 -11.61 -7.04 -3.14
N THR A 442 -11.73 -7.66 -4.33
CA THR A 442 -12.90 -7.47 -5.19
C THR A 442 -14.20 -7.87 -4.48
N ALA A 443 -14.20 -9.03 -3.82
CA ALA A 443 -15.36 -9.48 -3.02
C ALA A 443 -15.64 -8.52 -1.85
N ALA A 444 -14.60 -8.00 -1.18
CA ALA A 444 -14.74 -7.03 -0.09
C ALA A 444 -15.31 -5.68 -0.57
N VAL A 445 -14.87 -5.19 -1.74
CA VAL A 445 -15.41 -4.00 -2.39
C VAL A 445 -16.90 -4.18 -2.69
N LEU A 446 -17.26 -5.25 -3.39
CA LEU A 446 -18.66 -5.53 -3.75
C LEU A 446 -19.55 -5.66 -2.50
N LYS A 447 -19.07 -6.41 -1.49
CA LYS A 447 -19.77 -6.55 -0.21
C LYS A 447 -19.97 -5.19 0.48
N SER A 448 -18.98 -4.30 0.43
CA SER A 448 -19.05 -3.00 1.10
C SER A 448 -20.13 -2.08 0.52
N PHE A 449 -20.54 -2.26 -0.72
CA PHE A 449 -21.68 -1.52 -1.29
C PHE A 449 -23.03 -2.01 -0.75
N VAL A 450 -23.13 -3.31 -0.42
CA VAL A 450 -24.39 -3.90 0.06
C VAL A 450 -24.46 -3.86 1.59
N SER A 451 -23.36 -4.12 2.27
CA SER A 451 -23.26 -4.20 3.74
C SER A 451 -21.91 -3.65 4.22
N PRO A 452 -21.74 -2.32 4.29
CA PRO A 452 -20.47 -1.70 4.64
C PRO A 452 -20.06 -1.97 6.10
N PHE A 453 -21.04 -2.11 6.99
CA PHE A 453 -20.82 -2.33 8.42
C PHE A 453 -21.21 -3.75 8.86
N GLY A 454 -20.92 -4.09 10.14
CA GLY A 454 -21.30 -5.39 10.73
C GLY A 454 -20.30 -6.53 10.48
N SER A 455 -19.24 -6.32 9.72
CA SER A 455 -18.15 -7.31 9.63
C SER A 455 -17.35 -7.32 10.94
N PRO A 456 -17.10 -8.51 11.55
CA PRO A 456 -16.33 -8.60 12.77
C PRO A 456 -14.89 -8.13 12.55
N PHE A 457 -14.35 -7.40 13.51
CA PHE A 457 -12.93 -7.03 13.52
C PHE A 457 -12.08 -8.31 13.66
N ARG A 458 -11.22 -8.57 12.68
CA ARG A 458 -10.32 -9.72 12.68
C ARG A 458 -8.88 -9.22 12.83
N VAL A 459 -8.27 -9.51 13.98
CA VAL A 459 -6.87 -9.18 14.25
C VAL A 459 -5.95 -10.04 13.36
N THR A 460 -4.89 -9.45 12.84
CA THR A 460 -3.82 -10.16 12.14
C THR A 460 -2.93 -10.84 13.18
N ALA A 461 -2.85 -12.17 13.15
CA ALA A 461 -1.98 -12.92 14.06
C ALA A 461 -0.51 -12.63 13.78
N LYS A 462 0.30 -12.53 14.85
CA LYS A 462 1.73 -12.25 14.81
C LYS A 462 2.49 -13.28 15.65
N GLY A 463 3.79 -13.48 15.37
CA GLY A 463 4.64 -14.41 16.10
C GLY A 463 4.32 -15.88 15.86
N GLN A 464 3.77 -16.23 14.69
CA GLN A 464 3.50 -17.63 14.35
C GLN A 464 4.76 -18.31 13.80
N SER A 465 5.28 -19.30 14.52
CA SER A 465 6.31 -20.19 13.99
C SER A 465 5.68 -21.29 13.14
N ARG A 466 6.38 -21.72 12.08
CA ARG A 466 5.99 -22.83 11.21
C ARG A 466 7.13 -23.85 11.17
N ASP A 467 6.82 -25.08 11.52
CA ASP A 467 7.81 -26.17 11.57
C ASP A 467 7.90 -26.97 10.26
N GLY A 468 7.02 -26.68 9.27
CA GLY A 468 6.94 -27.40 8.01
C GLY A 468 6.43 -26.53 6.86
N VAL A 469 6.40 -27.12 5.66
CA VAL A 469 5.81 -26.52 4.46
C VAL A 469 4.29 -26.48 4.61
N VAL A 470 3.68 -25.32 4.39
CA VAL A 470 2.23 -25.14 4.40
C VAL A 470 1.76 -24.76 2.99
N ILE A 471 0.86 -25.54 2.41
CA ILE A 471 0.27 -25.23 1.11
C ILE A 471 -1.17 -24.74 1.31
N HIS A 472 -1.45 -23.52 0.90
CA HIS A 472 -2.79 -22.95 0.90
C HIS A 472 -3.56 -23.41 -0.34
N TRP A 473 -4.01 -24.67 -0.34
CA TRP A 473 -4.56 -25.38 -1.51
C TRP A 473 -5.67 -24.64 -2.25
N GLN A 474 -6.53 -23.91 -1.55
CA GLN A 474 -7.62 -23.16 -2.20
C GLN A 474 -7.06 -22.02 -3.08
N LEU A 475 -6.12 -21.25 -2.54
CA LEU A 475 -5.47 -20.15 -3.27
C LEU A 475 -4.51 -20.67 -4.33
N PHE A 476 -3.70 -21.68 -3.98
CA PHE A 476 -2.82 -22.35 -4.94
C PHE A 476 -3.61 -22.90 -6.12
N GLY A 477 -4.69 -23.65 -5.86
CA GLY A 477 -5.56 -24.22 -6.90
C GLY A 477 -6.24 -23.15 -7.74
N LEU A 478 -6.66 -22.02 -7.14
CA LEU A 478 -7.22 -20.88 -7.88
C LEU A 478 -6.21 -20.33 -8.90
N PHE A 479 -5.01 -19.95 -8.43
CA PHE A 479 -4.01 -19.31 -9.30
C PHE A 479 -3.43 -20.30 -10.32
N ALA A 480 -3.05 -21.50 -9.89
CA ALA A 480 -2.52 -22.53 -10.78
C ALA A 480 -3.59 -23.00 -11.80
N GLY A 481 -4.84 -23.13 -11.36
CA GLY A 481 -5.97 -23.49 -12.21
C GLY A 481 -6.24 -22.42 -13.28
N LEU A 482 -6.26 -21.13 -12.91
CA LEU A 482 -6.44 -20.04 -13.88
C LEU A 482 -5.28 -19.98 -14.89
N ALA A 483 -4.02 -20.17 -14.43
CA ALA A 483 -2.87 -20.24 -15.34
C ALA A 483 -2.97 -21.44 -16.29
N ALA A 484 -3.36 -22.61 -15.78
CA ALA A 484 -3.53 -23.82 -16.59
C ALA A 484 -4.67 -23.68 -17.61
N VAL A 485 -5.84 -23.17 -17.20
CA VAL A 485 -6.98 -22.91 -18.10
C VAL A 485 -6.58 -21.93 -19.20
N MET A 486 -5.91 -20.83 -18.85
CA MET A 486 -5.43 -19.86 -19.83
C MET A 486 -4.42 -20.47 -20.81
N GLY A 487 -3.42 -21.21 -20.29
CA GLY A 487 -2.42 -21.88 -21.12
C GLY A 487 -3.01 -22.95 -22.03
N PHE A 488 -3.97 -23.74 -21.54
CA PHE A 488 -4.68 -24.74 -22.34
C PHE A 488 -5.52 -24.07 -23.44
N GLY A 489 -6.30 -23.03 -23.12
CA GLY A 489 -7.09 -22.29 -24.11
C GLY A 489 -6.23 -21.68 -25.22
N MET A 490 -5.12 -21.03 -24.83
CA MET A 490 -4.14 -20.51 -25.79
C MET A 490 -3.56 -21.63 -26.67
N PHE A 491 -3.05 -22.71 -26.08
CA PHE A 491 -2.49 -23.84 -26.81
C PHE A 491 -3.53 -24.48 -27.75
N ALA A 492 -4.74 -24.72 -27.28
CA ALA A 492 -5.80 -25.39 -28.06
C ALA A 492 -6.19 -24.59 -29.32
N ASN A 493 -6.26 -23.26 -29.25
CA ASN A 493 -6.48 -22.42 -30.45
C ASN A 493 -5.26 -22.42 -31.38
N LEU A 494 -4.05 -22.33 -30.82
CA LEU A 494 -2.83 -22.31 -31.66
C LEU A 494 -2.58 -23.60 -32.44
N VAL A 495 -3.07 -24.76 -31.93
CA VAL A 495 -2.95 -26.08 -32.63
C VAL A 495 -4.22 -26.49 -33.37
N GLY A 496 -5.25 -25.65 -33.39
CA GLY A 496 -6.50 -25.90 -34.08
C GLY A 496 -7.42 -26.96 -33.41
N LEU A 497 -7.29 -27.15 -32.08
CA LEU A 497 -8.23 -27.95 -31.29
C LEU A 497 -9.51 -27.16 -30.94
N PHE A 498 -9.38 -25.84 -30.82
CA PHE A 498 -10.48 -24.90 -30.65
C PHE A 498 -10.51 -23.97 -31.87
N ASP A 499 -11.71 -23.56 -32.25
CA ASP A 499 -11.95 -22.57 -33.33
C ASP A 499 -12.51 -21.25 -32.77
N ALA A 500 -12.27 -20.96 -31.48
CA ALA A 500 -12.76 -19.75 -30.85
C ALA A 500 -12.07 -18.49 -31.40
N VAL A 501 -10.75 -18.60 -31.71
CA VAL A 501 -9.95 -17.54 -32.34
C VAL A 501 -9.26 -18.13 -33.55
N ALA A 502 -9.55 -17.58 -34.74
CA ALA A 502 -8.86 -18.00 -35.96
C ALA A 502 -7.37 -17.68 -35.85
N LEU A 503 -6.49 -18.58 -36.29
CA LEU A 503 -5.02 -18.41 -36.18
C LEU A 503 -4.54 -17.12 -36.88
N SER A 504 -5.22 -16.69 -37.95
CA SER A 504 -4.95 -15.44 -38.66
C SER A 504 -5.29 -14.17 -37.87
N GLU A 505 -6.11 -14.30 -36.82
CA GLU A 505 -6.57 -13.20 -35.96
C GLU A 505 -5.76 -13.12 -34.65
N VAL A 506 -4.97 -14.15 -34.35
CA VAL A 506 -4.11 -14.13 -33.16
C VAL A 506 -3.03 -13.06 -33.29
N THR A 507 -3.00 -12.14 -32.35
CA THR A 507 -2.03 -11.04 -32.32
C THR A 507 -0.91 -11.31 -31.30
N PRO A 508 0.28 -10.65 -31.44
CA PRO A 508 1.32 -10.70 -30.43
C PRO A 508 0.85 -10.17 -29.05
N LEU A 509 -0.16 -9.30 -29.03
CA LEU A 509 -0.78 -8.82 -27.77
C LEU A 509 -1.45 -9.97 -27.02
N ASP A 510 -2.23 -10.78 -27.71
CA ASP A 510 -3.00 -11.87 -27.11
C ASP A 510 -2.07 -12.88 -26.44
N VAL A 511 -1.03 -13.27 -27.16
CA VAL A 511 0.01 -14.17 -26.65
C VAL A 511 0.80 -13.53 -25.52
N GLY A 512 1.28 -12.30 -25.73
CA GLY A 512 2.08 -11.57 -24.74
C GLY A 512 1.31 -11.29 -23.44
N TRP A 513 0.04 -10.88 -23.54
CA TRP A 513 -0.81 -10.66 -22.38
C TRP A 513 -1.07 -11.97 -21.63
N SER A 514 -1.41 -13.05 -22.35
CA SER A 514 -1.60 -14.38 -21.76
C SER A 514 -0.35 -14.84 -21.02
N LEU A 515 0.83 -14.76 -21.64
CA LEU A 515 2.09 -15.16 -21.02
C LEU A 515 2.43 -14.33 -19.78
N CYS A 516 2.21 -13.01 -19.81
CA CYS A 516 2.40 -12.14 -18.64
C CYS A 516 1.43 -12.50 -17.51
N SER A 517 0.15 -12.73 -17.83
CA SER A 517 -0.86 -13.12 -16.84
C SER A 517 -0.56 -14.50 -16.24
N MET A 518 -0.16 -15.48 -17.08
CA MET A 518 0.25 -16.79 -16.60
C MET A 518 1.48 -16.72 -15.69
N LEU A 519 2.47 -15.90 -16.03
CA LEU A 519 3.65 -15.69 -15.19
C LEU A 519 3.25 -15.14 -13.81
N VAL A 520 2.44 -14.10 -13.77
CA VAL A 520 1.99 -13.48 -12.50
C VAL A 520 1.13 -14.44 -11.69
N LEU A 521 0.22 -15.21 -12.33
CA LEU A 521 -0.59 -16.23 -11.66
C LEU A 521 0.26 -17.39 -11.13
N THR A 522 1.28 -17.82 -11.88
CA THR A 522 2.23 -18.85 -11.42
C THR A 522 3.02 -18.37 -10.22
N LEU A 523 3.54 -17.13 -10.23
CA LEU A 523 4.21 -16.55 -9.09
C LEU A 523 3.26 -16.41 -7.89
N ALA A 524 2.00 -16.04 -8.10
CA ALA A 524 0.99 -15.99 -7.04
C ALA A 524 0.69 -17.39 -6.46
N ALA A 525 0.66 -18.42 -7.30
CA ALA A 525 0.54 -19.81 -6.83
C ALA A 525 1.77 -20.23 -5.99
N MET A 526 2.99 -19.88 -6.44
CA MET A 526 4.23 -20.14 -5.68
C MET A 526 4.21 -19.46 -4.30
N VAL A 527 3.69 -18.24 -4.19
CA VAL A 527 3.52 -17.55 -2.91
C VAL A 527 2.63 -18.34 -1.94
N CYS A 528 1.66 -19.10 -2.46
CA CYS A 528 0.76 -19.92 -1.64
C CYS A 528 1.41 -21.20 -1.09
N VAL A 529 2.67 -21.47 -1.43
CA VAL A 529 3.51 -22.53 -0.86
C VAL A 529 4.47 -21.89 0.13
N GLU A 530 4.13 -21.94 1.40
CA GLU A 530 4.91 -21.30 2.47
C GLU A 530 5.95 -22.25 3.03
N LEU A 531 7.21 -21.85 2.97
CA LEU A 531 8.33 -22.57 3.57
C LEU A 531 8.52 -22.12 5.02
N PRO A 532 8.96 -23.03 5.92
CA PRO A 532 9.29 -22.64 7.29
C PRO A 532 10.45 -21.65 7.31
N PRO A 533 10.51 -20.70 8.27
CA PRO A 533 11.66 -19.84 8.47
C PRO A 533 12.89 -20.70 8.82
N GLY A 534 14.03 -20.43 8.18
CA GLY A 534 15.30 -21.09 8.52
C GLY A 534 15.60 -22.40 7.78
N VAL A 535 14.91 -22.73 6.68
CA VAL A 535 15.32 -23.87 5.82
C VAL A 535 16.77 -23.64 5.33
N PRO A 536 17.71 -24.55 5.62
CA PRO A 536 19.09 -24.43 5.15
C PRO A 536 19.12 -24.35 3.62
N GLY A 537 19.74 -23.32 3.09
CA GLY A 537 19.76 -23.01 1.65
C GLY A 537 18.84 -21.87 1.23
N ALA A 538 17.77 -21.58 1.93
CA ALA A 538 16.90 -20.44 1.66
C ALA A 538 17.63 -19.11 1.83
N GLU A 539 18.48 -18.97 2.85
CA GLU A 539 19.31 -17.78 3.05
C GLU A 539 20.44 -17.65 2.04
N VAL A 540 21.10 -18.78 1.68
CA VAL A 540 22.17 -18.80 0.67
C VAL A 540 21.62 -18.57 -0.74
N HIS A 541 20.42 -19.10 -1.05
CA HIS A 541 19.72 -18.83 -2.31
C HIS A 541 19.20 -17.39 -2.35
N ARG A 542 18.69 -16.86 -1.25
CA ARG A 542 18.30 -15.45 -1.10
C ARG A 542 19.45 -14.51 -1.37
N ALA A 543 20.62 -14.76 -0.77
CA ALA A 543 21.82 -13.95 -1.00
C ALA A 543 22.33 -14.06 -2.44
N ARG A 544 22.24 -15.24 -3.07
CA ARG A 544 22.71 -15.47 -4.44
C ARG A 544 21.74 -14.91 -5.49
N LEU A 545 20.44 -15.14 -5.36
CA LEU A 545 19.45 -14.59 -6.31
C LEU A 545 19.33 -13.07 -6.18
N GLY A 546 19.35 -12.53 -4.99
CA GLY A 546 19.38 -11.08 -4.75
C GLY A 546 20.64 -10.45 -5.33
N ALA A 547 21.81 -11.03 -5.08
CA ALA A 547 23.08 -10.57 -5.63
C ALA A 547 23.16 -10.74 -7.16
N THR A 548 22.56 -11.81 -7.73
CA THR A 548 22.57 -12.07 -9.17
C THR A 548 21.58 -11.16 -9.91
N ALA A 549 20.37 -10.98 -9.38
CA ALA A 549 19.39 -10.03 -9.94
C ALA A 549 19.91 -8.59 -9.87
N TRP A 550 20.55 -8.22 -8.76
CA TRP A 550 21.17 -6.90 -8.59
C TRP A 550 22.42 -6.71 -9.46
N ALA A 551 23.23 -7.75 -9.64
CA ALA A 551 24.39 -7.73 -10.53
C ALA A 551 23.98 -7.66 -12.01
N VAL A 552 22.89 -8.33 -12.40
CA VAL A 552 22.30 -8.23 -13.75
C VAL A 552 21.68 -6.85 -13.95
N ALA A 553 20.90 -6.35 -13.00
CA ALA A 553 20.35 -5.00 -13.06
C ALA A 553 21.47 -3.95 -13.12
N ARG A 554 22.50 -4.03 -12.26
CA ARG A 554 23.67 -3.13 -12.32
C ARG A 554 24.46 -3.24 -13.63
N ARG A 555 24.58 -4.44 -14.24
CA ARG A 555 25.30 -4.61 -15.52
C ARG A 555 24.49 -4.12 -16.73
N LEU A 556 23.18 -4.12 -16.64
CA LEU A 556 22.31 -3.53 -17.67
C LEU A 556 22.24 -1.99 -17.54
N TRP A 557 22.65 -1.43 -16.40
CA TRP A 557 22.57 0.00 -16.08
C TRP A 557 23.94 0.63 -15.77
N ALA A 558 25.02 -0.13 -15.81
CA ALA A 558 26.41 0.36 -15.79
C ALA A 558 26.98 0.45 -17.20
#